data_0013397b68a71f702c1b321958b8dc56
#
_entry.id   0013397b68a71f702c1b321958b8dc56
#
_cell.length_a   1.000
_cell.length_b   1.000
_cell.length_c   1.000
_cell.angle_alpha   90.00
_cell.angle_beta   90.00
_cell.angle_gamma   90.00
#
_symmetry.space_group_name_H-M   'P 1'
#
loop_
_entity.id
_entity.type
_entity.pdbx_description
1 polymer ?
#
loop_
_entity_poly.entity_id
_entity_poly.type
_entity_poly.pdbx_seq_one_letter_code
_entity_poly.pdbx_strand_id
1 'polypeptide(L)'
;MRSYLLLVLPLCLAPVAAIAADTDIREGLWEVSVQAEVGGQPLSATPMVVRQCVSNQSIQDLMAQTGGAGACRISDFQRNGNHAQWKLTCSGSMDVSGTGETDIADDQFSGKMDLVIKMGGESMPMAQTFKAHRVGACQ
;
A
#
# COMPACT_ATOMS: atom_id res chain seq x y z
N MET A 1 38.33 -41.17 -47.76
CA MET A 1 38.12 -40.95 -46.31
C MET A 1 37.48 -39.59 -46.14
N ARG A 2 36.17 -39.58 -45.85
CA ARG A 2 35.39 -38.34 -45.65
C ARG A 2 35.18 -38.14 -44.16
N SER A 3 35.91 -37.16 -43.55
CA SER A 3 35.77 -36.77 -42.17
C SER A 3 34.55 -35.88 -42.04
N TYR A 4 33.51 -36.35 -41.37
CA TYR A 4 32.35 -35.53 -40.97
C TYR A 4 32.66 -34.83 -39.62
N LEU A 5 32.80 -33.51 -39.69
CA LEU A 5 32.99 -32.66 -38.51
C LEU A 5 31.58 -32.39 -37.93
N LEU A 6 31.26 -33.04 -36.79
CA LEU A 6 30.04 -32.82 -36.04
C LEU A 6 30.16 -31.49 -35.26
N LEU A 7 29.45 -30.49 -35.72
CA LEU A 7 29.28 -29.22 -35.04
C LEU A 7 28.28 -29.41 -33.89
N VAL A 8 28.74 -29.48 -32.64
CA VAL A 8 27.90 -29.50 -31.45
C VAL A 8 27.59 -28.05 -31.11
N LEU A 9 26.31 -27.63 -31.33
CA LEU A 9 25.81 -26.33 -30.95
C LEU A 9 25.44 -26.36 -29.43
N PRO A 10 26.00 -25.50 -28.57
CA PRO A 10 25.57 -25.44 -27.18
C PRO A 10 24.22 -24.73 -27.08
N LEU A 11 23.22 -25.44 -26.60
CA LEU A 11 21.90 -24.93 -26.28
C LEU A 11 21.98 -24.10 -24.99
N CYS A 12 22.10 -22.77 -25.12
CA CYS A 12 22.02 -21.85 -23.99
C CYS A 12 20.58 -21.83 -23.45
N LEU A 13 20.33 -22.60 -22.39
CA LEU A 13 19.14 -22.39 -21.56
C LEU A 13 19.30 -21.08 -20.76
N ALA A 14 18.70 -20.01 -21.23
CA ALA A 14 18.57 -18.80 -20.45
C ALA A 14 17.54 -19.06 -19.32
N PRO A 15 17.86 -18.76 -18.05
CA PRO A 15 16.87 -18.83 -17.00
C PRO A 15 15.78 -17.77 -17.27
N VAL A 16 14.57 -18.21 -17.41
CA VAL A 16 13.39 -17.32 -17.40
C VAL A 16 13.24 -16.84 -15.95
N ALA A 17 13.67 -15.64 -15.69
CA ALA A 17 13.35 -14.98 -14.42
C ALA A 17 11.84 -14.83 -14.36
N ALA A 18 11.20 -15.62 -13.52
CA ALA A 18 9.80 -15.42 -13.16
C ALA A 18 9.72 -14.07 -12.46
N ILE A 19 9.11 -13.08 -13.12
CA ILE A 19 8.70 -11.82 -12.50
C ILE A 19 7.57 -12.23 -11.55
N ALA A 20 7.89 -12.41 -10.27
CA ALA A 20 6.88 -12.56 -9.24
C ALA A 20 6.04 -11.28 -9.27
N ALA A 21 4.75 -11.39 -9.56
CA ALA A 21 3.82 -10.30 -9.39
C ALA A 21 3.87 -9.90 -7.92
N ASP A 22 4.21 -8.65 -7.68
CA ASP A 22 4.41 -8.09 -6.33
C ASP A 22 3.04 -7.85 -5.69
N THR A 23 2.35 -8.93 -5.34
CA THR A 23 1.08 -8.90 -4.61
C THR A 23 1.40 -8.87 -3.12
N ASP A 24 1.32 -7.67 -2.54
CA ASP A 24 1.71 -7.42 -1.16
C ASP A 24 0.64 -7.81 -0.16
N ILE A 25 -0.62 -7.76 -0.59
CA ILE A 25 -1.79 -7.97 0.25
C ILE A 25 -2.49 -9.25 -0.20
N ARG A 26 -2.47 -10.23 0.64
CA ARG A 26 -3.14 -11.52 0.40
C ARG A 26 -4.66 -11.34 0.47
N GLU A 27 -5.38 -11.95 -0.46
CA GLU A 27 -6.85 -11.94 -0.47
C GLU A 27 -7.45 -12.49 0.82
N GLY A 28 -8.60 -11.97 1.20
CA GLY A 28 -9.34 -12.41 2.38
C GLY A 28 -10.07 -11.29 3.10
N LEU A 29 -10.67 -11.66 4.22
CA LEU A 29 -11.29 -10.72 5.14
C LEU A 29 -10.21 -10.11 6.04
N TRP A 30 -10.13 -8.80 6.01
CA TRP A 30 -9.16 -8.03 6.78
C TRP A 30 -9.87 -7.16 7.81
N GLU A 31 -9.30 -7.09 9.00
CA GLU A 31 -9.70 -6.15 10.04
C GLU A 31 -8.67 -5.02 10.09
N VAL A 32 -9.13 -3.80 9.89
CA VAL A 32 -8.32 -2.58 9.88
C VAL A 32 -8.72 -1.70 11.05
N SER A 33 -7.76 -1.38 11.90
CA SER A 33 -7.89 -0.46 13.02
C SER A 33 -7.19 0.84 12.70
N VAL A 34 -7.91 1.95 12.84
CA VAL A 34 -7.43 3.30 12.52
C VAL A 34 -7.59 4.21 13.72
N GLN A 35 -6.52 4.91 14.07
CA GLN A 35 -6.51 5.99 15.07
C GLN A 35 -6.09 7.28 14.39
N ALA A 36 -6.90 8.33 14.54
CA ALA A 36 -6.60 9.66 14.00
C ALA A 36 -6.45 10.69 15.12
N GLU A 37 -5.54 11.64 14.89
CA GLU A 37 -5.25 12.77 15.76
C GLU A 37 -5.28 14.07 14.96
N VAL A 38 -5.86 15.12 15.50
CA VAL A 38 -5.87 16.46 14.92
C VAL A 38 -5.32 17.43 15.94
N GLY A 39 -4.31 18.20 15.51
CA GLY A 39 -3.65 19.13 16.41
C GLY A 39 -2.98 18.46 17.62
N GLY A 40 -2.60 17.18 17.50
CA GLY A 40 -1.98 16.38 18.57
C GLY A 40 -2.99 15.80 19.59
N GLN A 41 -4.30 15.89 19.27
CA GLN A 41 -5.34 15.29 20.11
C GLN A 41 -6.09 14.18 19.36
N PRO A 42 -6.30 13.01 19.97
CA PRO A 42 -7.04 11.93 19.33
C PRO A 42 -8.49 12.36 19.08
N LEU A 43 -8.99 12.06 17.87
CA LEU A 43 -10.38 12.30 17.49
C LEU A 43 -11.37 11.41 18.24
N SER A 44 -10.91 10.25 18.70
CA SER A 44 -11.69 9.28 19.46
C SER A 44 -10.83 8.61 20.51
N ALA A 45 -11.43 8.27 21.64
CA ALA A 45 -10.76 7.53 22.71
C ALA A 45 -10.42 6.09 22.32
N THR A 46 -11.12 5.54 21.30
CA THR A 46 -10.91 4.18 20.78
C THR A 46 -10.65 4.22 19.29
N PRO A 47 -9.78 3.36 18.76
CA PRO A 47 -9.60 3.22 17.32
C PRO A 47 -10.91 2.83 16.62
N MET A 48 -11.09 3.34 15.41
CA MET A 48 -12.13 2.88 14.52
C MET A 48 -11.70 1.55 13.91
N VAL A 49 -12.56 0.53 13.99
CA VAL A 49 -12.29 -0.80 13.44
C VAL A 49 -13.28 -1.08 12.32
N VAL A 50 -12.76 -1.42 11.15
CA VAL A 50 -13.56 -1.84 10.00
C VAL A 50 -13.10 -3.19 9.49
N ARG A 51 -14.02 -3.98 8.96
CA ARG A 51 -13.74 -5.24 8.28
C ARG A 51 -14.11 -5.13 6.82
N GLN A 52 -13.20 -5.53 5.95
CA GLN A 52 -13.43 -5.51 4.52
C GLN A 52 -12.82 -6.73 3.84
N CYS A 53 -13.46 -7.17 2.78
CA CYS A 53 -12.93 -8.18 1.90
C CYS A 53 -11.96 -7.52 0.92
N VAL A 54 -10.73 -7.99 0.89
CA VAL A 54 -9.67 -7.48 0.03
C VAL A 54 -9.30 -8.56 -0.96
N SER A 55 -9.29 -8.22 -2.25
CA SER A 55 -8.73 -9.06 -3.30
C SER A 55 -7.21 -8.97 -3.28
N ASN A 56 -6.57 -9.96 -3.90
CA ASN A 56 -5.11 -9.97 -4.04
C ASN A 56 -4.65 -8.76 -4.86
N GLN A 57 -3.95 -7.83 -4.24
CA GLN A 57 -3.56 -6.56 -4.84
C GLN A 57 -2.29 -6.00 -4.20
N SER A 58 -1.68 -5.03 -4.85
CA SER A 58 -0.55 -4.31 -4.30
C SER A 58 -0.98 -3.35 -3.18
N ILE A 59 -0.05 -3.02 -2.28
CA ILE A 59 -0.30 -2.01 -1.24
C ILE A 59 -0.59 -0.64 -1.86
N GLN A 60 0.02 -0.33 -2.99
CA GLN A 60 -0.24 0.92 -3.71
C GLN A 60 -1.68 1.02 -4.19
N ASP A 61 -2.23 -0.05 -4.75
CA ASP A 61 -3.63 -0.10 -5.20
C ASP A 61 -4.60 0.01 -4.02
N LEU A 62 -4.28 -0.67 -2.90
CA LEU A 62 -5.09 -0.57 -1.67
C LEU A 62 -5.12 0.87 -1.14
N MET A 63 -3.96 1.54 -1.08
CA MET A 63 -3.87 2.92 -0.60
C MET A 63 -4.59 3.89 -1.53
N ALA A 64 -4.55 3.68 -2.85
CA ALA A 64 -5.28 4.48 -3.82
C ALA A 64 -6.81 4.38 -3.63
N GLN A 65 -7.32 3.22 -3.23
CA GLN A 65 -8.75 2.99 -2.97
C GLN A 65 -9.21 3.61 -1.64
N THR A 66 -8.35 3.61 -0.62
CA THR A 66 -8.70 4.14 0.72
C THR A 66 -8.74 5.66 0.78
N GLY A 67 -8.18 6.35 -0.22
CA GLY A 67 -8.20 7.81 -0.33
C GLY A 67 -9.58 8.45 -0.54
N GLY A 68 -10.65 7.67 -0.57
CA GLY A 68 -12.03 8.14 -0.75
C GLY A 68 -12.40 8.41 -2.21
N ALA A 69 -13.70 8.49 -2.46
CA ALA A 69 -14.25 8.74 -3.79
C ALA A 69 -13.86 10.16 -4.25
N GLY A 70 -12.91 10.25 -5.15
CA GLY A 70 -12.65 11.49 -5.83
C GLY A 70 -11.20 11.73 -6.15
N ALA A 71 -10.64 12.78 -5.70
CA ALA A 71 -9.49 13.44 -6.23
C ALA A 71 -8.19 13.16 -5.46
N CYS A 72 -8.02 11.96 -4.90
CA CYS A 72 -6.77 11.59 -4.23
C CYS A 72 -5.80 10.94 -5.19
N ARG A 73 -4.54 11.35 -5.09
CA ARG A 73 -3.43 10.82 -5.88
C ARG A 73 -2.29 10.38 -4.95
N ILE A 74 -1.79 9.19 -5.19
CA ILE A 74 -0.54 8.71 -4.62
C ILE A 74 0.60 9.02 -5.59
N SER A 75 1.67 9.59 -5.08
CA SER A 75 2.91 9.87 -5.81
C SER A 75 4.13 9.48 -4.98
N ASP A 76 5.30 9.47 -5.62
CA ASP A 76 6.59 9.18 -4.99
C ASP A 76 6.57 7.87 -4.18
N PHE A 77 5.84 6.88 -4.69
CA PHE A 77 5.80 5.57 -4.06
C PHE A 77 7.16 4.90 -4.15
N GLN A 78 7.69 4.56 -3.00
CA GLN A 78 8.97 3.85 -2.86
C GLN A 78 8.78 2.64 -1.98
N ARG A 79 9.40 1.55 -2.36
CA ARG A 79 9.40 0.32 -1.58
C ARG A 79 10.83 -0.18 -1.37
N ASN A 80 11.11 -0.58 -0.15
CA ASN A 80 12.37 -1.22 0.23
C ASN A 80 12.06 -2.43 1.12
N GLY A 81 12.09 -3.63 0.51
CA GLY A 81 11.67 -4.84 1.20
C GLY A 81 10.22 -4.78 1.65
N ASN A 82 9.99 -4.90 2.94
CA ASN A 82 8.67 -4.86 3.55
C ASN A 82 8.19 -3.44 3.91
N HIS A 83 9.01 -2.43 3.73
CA HIS A 83 8.68 -1.04 4.03
C HIS A 83 8.31 -0.29 2.76
N ALA A 84 7.18 0.42 2.78
CA ALA A 84 6.74 1.29 1.69
C ALA A 84 6.46 2.71 2.20
N GLN A 85 6.73 3.70 1.34
CA GLN A 85 6.50 5.12 1.60
C GLN A 85 5.85 5.75 0.37
N TRP A 86 5.03 6.78 0.57
CA TRP A 86 4.36 7.51 -0.50
C TRP A 86 3.99 8.92 -0.09
N LYS A 87 3.64 9.73 -1.08
CA LYS A 87 2.94 11.00 -0.88
C LYS A 87 1.47 10.86 -1.26
N LEU A 88 0.62 11.56 -0.54
CA LEU A 88 -0.81 11.66 -0.81
C LEU A 88 -1.15 13.12 -1.08
N THR A 89 -1.94 13.36 -2.12
CA THR A 89 -2.55 14.65 -2.40
C THR A 89 -4.00 14.42 -2.82
N CYS A 90 -4.92 15.03 -2.12
CA CYS A 90 -6.34 15.02 -2.44
C CYS A 90 -6.81 16.45 -2.68
N SER A 91 -7.62 16.66 -3.71
CA SER A 91 -8.22 17.95 -4.05
C SER A 91 -9.74 17.81 -4.05
N GLY A 92 -10.45 18.83 -3.56
CA GLY A 92 -11.91 18.80 -3.48
C GLY A 92 -12.45 19.95 -2.64
N SER A 93 -13.48 19.67 -1.85
CA SER A 93 -14.00 20.62 -0.86
C SER A 93 -12.99 20.91 0.27
N MET A 94 -12.08 19.99 0.48
CA MET A 94 -10.91 20.11 1.36
C MET A 94 -9.70 19.63 0.58
N ASP A 95 -8.61 20.37 0.66
CA ASP A 95 -7.33 19.93 0.15
C ASP A 95 -6.58 19.19 1.27
N VAL A 96 -6.15 17.97 0.97
CA VAL A 96 -5.35 17.14 1.90
C VAL A 96 -4.03 16.79 1.23
N SER A 97 -2.95 16.97 1.93
CA SER A 97 -1.63 16.56 1.44
C SER A 97 -0.79 16.00 2.58
N GLY A 98 0.12 15.10 2.27
CA GLY A 98 1.04 14.57 3.27
C GLY A 98 1.81 13.36 2.79
N THR A 99 2.34 12.63 3.75
CA THR A 99 3.16 11.44 3.54
C THR A 99 2.60 10.26 4.31
N GLY A 100 2.80 9.08 3.79
CA GLY A 100 2.47 7.83 4.46
C GLY A 100 3.63 6.86 4.40
N GLU A 101 3.67 5.99 5.38
CA GLU A 101 4.58 4.84 5.40
C GLU A 101 3.88 3.61 5.98
N THR A 102 4.28 2.43 5.56
CA THR A 102 3.77 1.16 6.06
C THR A 102 4.83 0.08 6.06
N ASP A 103 4.75 -0.79 7.05
CA ASP A 103 5.46 -2.05 7.11
C ASP A 103 4.49 -3.18 6.82
N ILE A 104 4.87 -4.06 5.91
CA ILE A 104 4.02 -5.12 5.36
C ILE A 104 4.60 -6.48 5.75
N ALA A 105 3.76 -7.34 6.27
CA ALA A 105 4.03 -8.76 6.47
C ALA A 105 2.90 -9.58 5.84
N ASP A 106 3.06 -10.90 5.73
CA ASP A 106 2.17 -11.77 4.96
C ASP A 106 0.67 -11.62 5.29
N ASP A 107 0.35 -11.51 6.59
CA ASP A 107 -1.02 -11.46 7.09
C ASP A 107 -1.32 -10.18 7.90
N GLN A 108 -0.43 -9.21 7.85
CA GLN A 108 -0.61 -7.96 8.57
C GLN A 108 0.16 -6.82 7.92
N PHE A 109 -0.32 -5.62 8.09
CA PHE A 109 0.43 -4.41 7.81
C PHE A 109 0.11 -3.34 8.85
N SER A 110 1.04 -2.43 9.07
CA SER A 110 0.84 -1.29 9.96
C SER A 110 1.61 -0.10 9.46
N GLY A 111 1.11 1.09 9.75
CA GLY A 111 1.76 2.30 9.28
C GLY A 111 1.16 3.55 9.87
N LYS A 112 1.62 4.66 9.34
CA LYS A 112 1.13 5.98 9.70
C LYS A 112 1.05 6.90 8.49
N MET A 113 0.25 7.94 8.61
CA MET A 113 0.18 9.05 7.68
C MET A 113 0.26 10.37 8.47
N ASP A 114 1.08 11.28 7.99
CA ASP A 114 1.19 12.65 8.48
C ASP A 114 0.60 13.56 7.39
N LEU A 115 -0.53 14.17 7.68
CA LEU A 115 -1.35 14.90 6.73
C LEU A 115 -1.52 16.35 7.15
N VAL A 116 -1.75 17.21 6.18
CA VAL A 116 -2.20 18.58 6.38
C VAL A 116 -3.52 18.76 5.63
N ILE A 117 -4.54 19.13 6.36
CA ILE A 117 -5.85 19.47 5.83
C ILE A 117 -5.92 20.99 5.66
N LYS A 118 -6.28 21.45 4.47
CA LYS A 118 -6.53 22.88 4.20
C LYS A 118 -8.01 23.09 3.92
N MET A 119 -8.61 23.97 4.69
CA MET A 119 -10.01 24.32 4.57
C MET A 119 -10.19 25.80 4.92
N GLY A 120 -10.83 26.58 4.03
CA GLY A 120 -11.13 27.99 4.27
C GLY A 120 -9.90 28.89 4.51
N GLY A 121 -8.72 28.51 3.99
CA GLY A 121 -7.46 29.23 4.21
C GLY A 121 -6.69 28.83 5.46
N GLU A 122 -7.26 28.01 6.31
CA GLU A 122 -6.57 27.44 7.47
C GLU A 122 -5.93 26.09 7.16
N SER A 123 -4.82 25.80 7.82
CA SER A 123 -4.09 24.53 7.70
C SER A 123 -4.12 23.81 9.05
N MET A 124 -4.54 22.55 9.07
CA MET A 124 -4.68 21.74 10.26
C MET A 124 -3.87 20.45 10.11
N PRO A 125 -2.89 20.20 10.99
CA PRO A 125 -2.14 18.95 10.98
C PRO A 125 -3.03 17.81 11.48
N MET A 126 -2.96 16.67 10.81
CA MET A 126 -3.59 15.41 11.18
C MET A 126 -2.58 14.28 11.09
N ALA A 127 -2.48 13.50 12.14
CA ALA A 127 -1.74 12.25 12.14
C ALA A 127 -2.72 11.08 12.17
N GLN A 128 -2.40 10.03 11.43
CA GLN A 128 -3.21 8.82 11.39
C GLN A 128 -2.30 7.60 11.51
N THR A 129 -2.62 6.70 12.41
CA THR A 129 -1.99 5.39 12.51
C THR A 129 -2.98 4.31 12.15
N PHE A 130 -2.51 3.27 11.49
CA PHE A 130 -3.35 2.15 11.11
C PHE A 130 -2.63 0.82 11.33
N LYS A 131 -3.42 -0.19 11.67
CA LYS A 131 -2.99 -1.58 11.77
C LYS A 131 -4.03 -2.45 11.10
N ALA A 132 -3.60 -3.42 10.35
CA ALA A 132 -4.48 -4.36 9.69
C ALA A 132 -3.96 -5.78 9.83
N HIS A 133 -4.86 -6.73 9.97
CA HIS A 133 -4.54 -8.15 9.95
C HIS A 133 -5.64 -8.94 9.26
N ARG A 134 -5.23 -10.02 8.63
CA ARG A 134 -6.14 -10.93 7.96
C ARG A 134 -6.83 -11.82 8.98
N VAL A 135 -8.17 -11.84 8.96
CA VAL A 135 -8.98 -12.60 9.91
C VAL A 135 -9.63 -13.85 9.31
N GLY A 136 -9.56 -14.02 7.99
CA GLY A 136 -10.12 -15.20 7.34
C GLY A 136 -10.28 -15.07 5.83
N ALA A 137 -11.10 -15.94 5.26
CA ALA A 137 -11.53 -15.84 3.88
C ALA A 137 -12.71 -14.86 3.75
N CYS A 138 -12.90 -14.30 2.56
CA CYS A 138 -14.13 -13.59 2.22
C CYS A 138 -15.31 -14.57 2.19
N GLN A 139 -16.46 -14.16 2.68
CA GLN A 139 -17.72 -14.91 2.60
C GLN A 139 -18.55 -14.44 1.43
#